data_40310720ef7ac1d72db283f19b7463ee
#
_entry.id   40310720ef7ac1d72db283f19b7463ee
#
_cell.length_a   1.000
_cell.length_b   1.000
_cell.length_c   1.000
_cell.angle_alpha   90.00
_cell.angle_beta   90.00
_cell.angle_gamma   90.00
#
_symmetry.space_group_name_H-M   'P 1'
#
loop_
_entity.id
_entity.type
_entity.pdbx_description
1 polymer ?
#
loop_
_entity_poly.entity_id
_entity_poly.type
_entity_poly.pdbx_seq_one_letter_code
_entity_poly.pdbx_strand_id
1 'polypeptide(L)'
;MAKAAAKEIPVAVGQTASADATIEFTVGQEIETGDITQNSALSVIYDPARLPNIRNYHNGMPAWDITASVRFHPGLESYNGSVVQKMDTTSGNVRVLSPPRPLPLSVPVPPDAMGLEIWFLNSGMYGDKAWDSRYGKNYWFSVAQAGPAQPVSFRTGALRDPSMVNVVNWTATKLDTPIGSSSEGSQLETHLSLTAWVKNIQYQKNVWIDFHIFDGVDNLVHSETVPLSYYQPGGGGGDLFIFEQRVLKGSGGLPGAVWPRPDARFLEFRLYCEVGGNLFSDGYLHQTKVQADGAVSMDLAIAA
;
A
#
# COMPACT_ATOMS: atom_id res chain seq x y z
N MET A 1 -6.37 -21.29 -8.24
CA MET A 1 -6.22 -19.94 -7.61
C MET A 1 -7.46 -19.68 -6.77
N ALA A 2 -7.35 -19.76 -5.46
CA ALA A 2 -8.44 -19.44 -4.55
C ALA A 2 -8.54 -17.91 -4.42
N LYS A 3 -9.66 -17.35 -4.88
CA LYS A 3 -9.99 -15.94 -4.72
C LYS A 3 -10.27 -15.71 -3.24
N ALA A 4 -9.39 -14.97 -2.54
CA ALA A 4 -9.66 -14.57 -1.16
C ALA A 4 -10.99 -13.80 -1.15
N ALA A 5 -11.98 -14.32 -0.45
CA ALA A 5 -13.25 -13.66 -0.29
C ALA A 5 -13.05 -12.47 0.65
N ALA A 6 -13.37 -11.27 0.17
CA ALA A 6 -13.43 -10.09 1.01
C ALA A 6 -14.44 -10.34 2.13
N LYS A 7 -14.01 -10.16 3.37
CA LYS A 7 -14.88 -10.27 4.54
C LYS A 7 -15.72 -9.00 4.61
N GLU A 8 -16.98 -9.08 4.16
CA GLU A 8 -17.94 -8.00 4.42
C GLU A 8 -18.23 -7.94 5.92
N ILE A 9 -17.76 -6.89 6.58
CA ILE A 9 -18.13 -6.58 7.96
C ILE A 9 -19.32 -5.62 7.88
N PRO A 10 -20.49 -5.97 8.50
CA PRO A 10 -21.59 -5.03 8.57
C PRO A 10 -21.15 -3.83 9.40
N VAL A 11 -21.13 -2.66 8.80
CA VAL A 11 -20.84 -1.39 9.46
C VAL A 11 -21.99 -1.13 10.45
N ALA A 12 -21.70 -1.26 11.74
CA ALA A 12 -22.60 -0.79 12.78
C ALA A 12 -22.69 0.74 12.69
N VAL A 13 -23.84 1.22 12.28
CA VAL A 13 -24.18 2.65 12.34
C VAL A 13 -24.29 3.03 13.82
N GLY A 14 -23.30 3.71 14.36
CA GLY A 14 -23.39 4.32 15.67
C GLY A 14 -22.14 4.18 16.51
N GLN A 15 -21.23 5.05 16.31
CA GLN A 15 -20.38 5.80 17.25
C GLN A 15 -19.19 6.34 16.47
N THR A 16 -19.14 7.63 16.27
CA THR A 16 -17.95 8.35 15.80
C THR A 16 -16.92 8.31 16.94
N ALA A 17 -16.17 7.21 17.06
CA ALA A 17 -14.86 7.30 17.65
C ALA A 17 -14.08 8.32 16.83
N SER A 18 -13.47 9.32 17.48
CA SER A 18 -12.56 10.23 16.81
C SER A 18 -11.53 9.39 16.09
N ALA A 19 -11.49 9.47 14.77
CA ALA A 19 -10.46 8.78 14.01
C ALA A 19 -9.11 9.45 14.31
N ASP A 20 -8.08 8.63 14.48
CA ASP A 20 -6.73 9.12 14.78
C ASP A 20 -6.12 9.80 13.54
N ALA A 21 -6.52 9.38 12.34
CA ALA A 21 -6.15 9.97 11.06
C ALA A 21 -7.36 10.08 10.11
N THR A 22 -7.30 11.04 9.19
CA THR A 22 -8.32 11.24 8.17
C THR A 22 -7.68 11.42 6.80
N ILE A 23 -8.24 10.76 5.78
CA ILE A 23 -7.94 11.05 4.38
C ILE A 23 -9.21 11.60 3.73
N GLU A 24 -9.13 12.84 3.26
CA GLU A 24 -10.22 13.51 2.56
C GLU A 24 -9.91 13.62 1.06
N PHE A 25 -10.80 13.06 0.24
CA PHE A 25 -10.76 13.14 -1.22
C PHE A 25 -11.67 14.27 -1.68
N THR A 26 -11.12 15.47 -1.86
CA THR A 26 -11.81 16.63 -2.44
C THR A 26 -11.77 16.57 -3.97
N VAL A 27 -12.54 17.42 -4.66
CA VAL A 27 -12.54 17.44 -6.14
C VAL A 27 -11.14 17.64 -6.74
N GLY A 28 -10.27 18.40 -6.06
CA GLY A 28 -8.98 18.79 -6.60
C GLY A 28 -7.77 18.05 -6.06
N GLN A 29 -7.88 17.42 -4.88
CA GLN A 29 -6.73 16.85 -4.17
C GLN A 29 -7.14 15.83 -3.11
N GLU A 30 -6.17 15.06 -2.66
CA GLU A 30 -6.22 14.22 -1.46
C GLU A 30 -5.54 14.95 -0.30
N ILE A 31 -6.22 15.06 0.85
CA ILE A 31 -5.74 15.72 2.06
C ILE A 31 -5.65 14.69 3.17
N GLU A 32 -4.45 14.47 3.68
CA GLU A 32 -4.20 13.65 4.86
C GLU A 32 -4.06 14.55 6.09
N THR A 33 -4.77 14.20 7.16
CA THR A 33 -4.73 14.89 8.45
C THR A 33 -4.47 13.87 9.55
N GLY A 34 -3.41 14.09 10.32
CA GLY A 34 -2.89 13.12 11.30
C GLY A 34 -2.09 12.00 10.63
N ASP A 35 -1.28 11.31 11.41
CA ASP A 35 -0.48 10.17 10.94
C ASP A 35 -1.35 8.90 10.95
N ILE A 36 -1.39 8.19 9.83
CA ILE A 36 -2.03 6.87 9.77
C ILE A 36 -1.09 5.90 10.48
N THR A 37 -1.49 5.40 11.65
CA THR A 37 -0.66 4.53 12.48
C THR A 37 -1.26 3.15 12.66
N GLN A 38 -0.41 2.14 12.83
CA GLN A 38 -0.85 0.79 13.17
C GLN A 38 -1.70 0.78 14.44
N ASN A 39 -2.70 -0.11 14.52
CA ASN A 39 -3.64 -0.23 15.63
C ASN A 39 -4.51 1.01 15.91
N SER A 40 -4.57 1.96 14.97
CA SER A 40 -5.40 3.15 15.05
C SER A 40 -6.70 3.02 14.25
N ALA A 41 -7.47 4.11 14.18
CA ALA A 41 -8.64 4.21 13.31
C ALA A 41 -8.39 5.26 12.22
N LEU A 42 -8.67 4.89 10.97
CA LEU A 42 -8.62 5.77 9.80
C LEU A 42 -10.03 6.14 9.36
N SER A 43 -10.28 7.43 9.13
CA SER A 43 -11.49 7.93 8.47
C SER A 43 -11.22 8.27 7.01
N VAL A 44 -12.00 7.70 6.09
CA VAL A 44 -11.97 8.03 4.67
C VAL A 44 -13.20 8.86 4.34
N ILE A 45 -12.98 10.10 3.88
CA ILE A 45 -14.01 11.05 3.47
C ILE A 45 -13.89 11.28 1.97
N TYR A 46 -14.99 11.16 1.23
CA TYR A 46 -15.01 11.27 -0.21
C TYR A 46 -16.04 12.28 -0.69
N ASP A 47 -15.61 13.28 -1.47
CA ASP A 47 -16.55 14.22 -2.10
C ASP A 47 -17.28 13.54 -3.28
N PRO A 48 -18.62 13.35 -3.21
CA PRO A 48 -19.37 12.72 -4.28
C PRO A 48 -19.26 13.43 -5.63
N ALA A 49 -18.82 14.69 -5.66
CA ALA A 49 -18.61 15.44 -6.89
C ALA A 49 -17.43 14.94 -7.74
N ARG A 50 -16.52 14.12 -7.18
CA ARG A 50 -15.43 13.46 -7.94
C ARG A 50 -15.94 12.43 -8.94
N LEU A 51 -17.06 11.74 -8.63
CA LEU A 51 -17.73 10.76 -9.51
C LEU A 51 -19.19 11.18 -9.78
N PRO A 52 -19.45 12.22 -10.58
CA PRO A 52 -20.79 12.77 -10.76
C PRO A 52 -21.68 11.96 -11.70
N ASN A 53 -21.14 11.03 -12.48
CA ASN A 53 -21.75 10.51 -13.71
C ASN A 53 -22.93 9.56 -13.52
N ILE A 54 -23.02 8.87 -12.35
CA ILE A 54 -24.09 7.90 -12.10
C ILE A 54 -24.96 8.43 -10.98
N ARG A 55 -26.23 8.80 -11.32
CA ARG A 55 -27.22 9.35 -10.39
C ARG A 55 -28.59 8.80 -10.69
N ASN A 56 -28.69 7.46 -10.76
CA ASN A 56 -29.91 6.75 -11.10
C ASN A 56 -30.96 6.87 -9.99
N TYR A 57 -32.21 6.92 -10.34
CA TYR A 57 -33.33 6.90 -9.41
C TYR A 57 -34.29 5.78 -9.74
N HIS A 58 -34.88 5.16 -8.72
CA HIS A 58 -35.94 4.18 -8.83
C HIS A 58 -37.05 4.56 -7.86
N ASN A 59 -38.27 4.76 -8.39
CA ASN A 59 -39.44 5.21 -7.62
C ASN A 59 -39.15 6.47 -6.77
N GLY A 60 -38.40 7.42 -7.34
CA GLY A 60 -38.05 8.68 -6.67
C GLY A 60 -36.90 8.57 -5.63
N MET A 61 -36.35 7.38 -5.42
CA MET A 61 -35.26 7.13 -4.50
C MET A 61 -33.92 6.96 -5.23
N PRO A 62 -32.78 7.43 -4.69
CA PRO A 62 -31.47 7.20 -5.28
C PRO A 62 -31.16 5.71 -5.38
N ALA A 63 -30.88 5.24 -6.59
CA ALA A 63 -30.56 3.85 -6.92
C ALA A 63 -29.12 3.70 -7.44
N TRP A 64 -28.19 4.35 -6.77
CA TRP A 64 -26.77 4.36 -7.03
C TRP A 64 -26.00 4.47 -5.72
N ASP A 65 -24.71 4.14 -5.73
CA ASP A 65 -23.85 4.27 -4.56
C ASP A 65 -22.39 4.51 -4.94
N ILE A 66 -21.64 5.21 -4.06
CA ILE A 66 -20.19 5.30 -4.14
C ILE A 66 -19.61 4.50 -2.97
N THR A 67 -18.87 3.45 -3.31
CA THR A 67 -18.20 2.58 -2.35
C THR A 67 -16.71 2.85 -2.38
N ALA A 68 -16.09 3.09 -1.22
CA ALA A 68 -14.66 3.03 -1.06
C ALA A 68 -14.23 1.59 -0.80
N SER A 69 -13.10 1.21 -1.39
CA SER A 69 -12.35 0.00 -1.06
C SER A 69 -11.01 0.43 -0.50
N VAL A 70 -10.68 -0.05 0.68
CA VAL A 70 -9.42 0.20 1.39
C VAL A 70 -8.74 -1.15 1.59
N ARG A 71 -7.49 -1.29 1.12
CA ARG A 71 -6.69 -2.50 1.28
C ARG A 71 -5.38 -2.16 1.96
N PHE A 72 -5.08 -2.85 3.04
CA PHE A 72 -3.82 -2.72 3.75
C PHE A 72 -2.78 -3.71 3.25
N HIS A 73 -1.54 -3.27 3.22
CA HIS A 73 -0.38 -4.06 2.84
C HIS A 73 0.59 -4.16 4.03
N PRO A 74 1.27 -5.29 4.18
CA PRO A 74 1.31 -6.45 3.29
C PRO A 74 0.18 -7.47 3.46
N GLY A 75 -0.59 -7.47 4.57
CA GLY A 75 -1.58 -8.47 4.94
C GLY A 75 -2.76 -8.66 3.97
N LEU A 76 -2.97 -7.72 3.03
CA LEU A 76 -4.07 -7.68 2.07
C LEU A 76 -5.47 -7.62 2.71
N GLU A 77 -5.54 -7.27 3.99
CA GLU A 77 -6.80 -7.04 4.67
C GLU A 77 -7.56 -5.89 4.01
N SER A 78 -8.85 -6.11 3.71
CA SER A 78 -9.63 -5.17 2.90
C SER A 78 -10.95 -4.83 3.56
N TYR A 79 -11.30 -3.54 3.46
CA TYR A 79 -12.55 -2.97 3.96
C TYR A 79 -13.28 -2.27 2.81
N ASN A 80 -14.60 -2.40 2.80
CA ASN A 80 -15.45 -1.75 1.80
C ASN A 80 -16.63 -1.10 2.49
N GLY A 81 -17.04 0.08 2.05
CA GLY A 81 -18.21 0.75 2.58
C GLY A 81 -18.68 1.92 1.72
N SER A 82 -19.96 2.28 1.87
CA SER A 82 -20.49 3.49 1.22
C SER A 82 -19.85 4.73 1.82
N VAL A 83 -19.48 5.67 0.97
CA VAL A 83 -18.89 6.97 1.34
C VAL A 83 -19.79 8.14 0.96
N VAL A 84 -21.07 7.86 0.67
CA VAL A 84 -22.02 8.88 0.26
C VAL A 84 -23.35 8.77 1.01
N GLN A 85 -23.75 9.87 1.62
CA GLN A 85 -25.08 10.03 2.18
C GLN A 85 -26.01 10.65 1.14
N LYS A 86 -27.02 9.89 0.72
CA LYS A 86 -28.00 10.28 -0.31
C LYS A 86 -29.33 10.70 0.27
N MET A 87 -29.59 10.33 1.51
CA MET A 87 -30.87 10.56 2.19
C MET A 87 -30.63 11.07 3.61
N ASP A 88 -31.52 11.93 4.07
CA ASP A 88 -31.61 12.36 5.45
C ASP A 88 -32.82 11.70 6.11
N THR A 89 -32.60 11.00 7.20
CA THR A 89 -33.61 10.30 7.99
C THR A 89 -33.76 10.87 9.40
N THR A 90 -33.05 11.94 9.74
CA THR A 90 -32.96 12.47 11.11
C THR A 90 -34.27 13.08 11.61
N SER A 91 -35.13 13.54 10.72
CA SER A 91 -36.40 14.18 11.07
C SER A 91 -37.61 13.22 11.12
N GLY A 92 -37.40 11.91 11.05
CA GLY A 92 -38.47 10.92 10.97
C GLY A 92 -39.10 10.79 9.57
N ASN A 93 -38.81 11.71 8.66
CA ASN A 93 -39.19 11.64 7.25
C ASN A 93 -37.96 11.42 6.38
N VAL A 94 -38.07 10.51 5.43
CA VAL A 94 -37.00 10.27 4.46
C VAL A 94 -36.98 11.41 3.45
N ARG A 95 -35.87 12.16 3.40
CA ARG A 95 -35.65 13.24 2.43
C ARG A 95 -34.41 12.92 1.56
N VAL A 96 -34.58 12.97 0.26
CA VAL A 96 -33.45 12.86 -0.67
C VAL A 96 -32.59 14.12 -0.60
N LEU A 97 -31.30 13.94 -0.41
CA LEU A 97 -30.32 15.01 -0.40
C LEU A 97 -29.92 15.39 -1.84
N SER A 98 -29.95 16.70 -2.13
CA SER A 98 -29.47 17.25 -3.39
C SER A 98 -28.75 18.57 -3.12
N PRO A 99 -27.40 18.61 -3.20
CA PRO A 99 -26.50 17.50 -3.55
C PRO A 99 -26.40 16.44 -2.44
N PRO A 100 -25.94 15.21 -2.74
CA PRO A 100 -25.55 14.21 -1.75
C PRO A 100 -24.35 14.71 -0.95
N ARG A 101 -24.15 14.16 0.25
CA ARG A 101 -23.06 14.57 1.16
C ARG A 101 -22.03 13.46 1.35
N PRO A 102 -20.78 13.79 1.70
CA PRO A 102 -19.83 12.80 2.20
C PRO A 102 -20.39 12.02 3.38
N LEU A 103 -20.14 10.71 3.40
CA LEU A 103 -20.37 9.80 4.52
C LEU A 103 -19.02 9.22 4.93
N PRO A 104 -18.46 9.60 6.08
CA PRO A 104 -17.16 9.07 6.49
C PRO A 104 -17.19 7.54 6.66
N LEU A 105 -16.21 6.86 6.10
CA LEU A 105 -15.96 5.43 6.32
C LEU A 105 -14.82 5.29 7.32
N SER A 106 -15.10 4.73 8.50
CA SER A 106 -14.09 4.42 9.49
C SER A 106 -13.61 2.98 9.33
N VAL A 107 -12.30 2.77 9.24
CA VAL A 107 -11.65 1.46 9.14
C VAL A 107 -10.56 1.32 10.19
N PRO A 108 -10.43 0.15 10.85
CA PRO A 108 -9.31 -0.11 11.74
C PRO A 108 -8.04 -0.31 10.90
N VAL A 109 -6.90 0.22 11.37
CA VAL A 109 -5.60 0.02 10.76
C VAL A 109 -4.97 -1.23 11.37
N PRO A 110 -4.65 -2.28 10.58
CA PRO A 110 -4.06 -3.51 11.08
C PRO A 110 -2.70 -3.28 11.77
N PRO A 111 -2.32 -4.17 12.73
CA PRO A 111 -1.08 -4.02 13.49
C PRO A 111 0.19 -4.22 12.66
N ASP A 112 0.09 -4.89 11.52
CA ASP A 112 1.17 -5.20 10.59
C ASP A 112 1.13 -4.35 9.31
N ALA A 113 0.18 -3.40 9.21
CA ALA A 113 0.07 -2.55 8.03
C ALA A 113 1.30 -1.64 7.89
N MET A 114 1.85 -1.57 6.68
CA MET A 114 2.96 -0.68 6.29
C MET A 114 2.50 0.38 5.30
N GLY A 115 1.43 0.09 4.57
CA GLY A 115 0.80 1.00 3.63
C GLY A 115 -0.62 0.56 3.33
N LEU A 116 -1.35 1.43 2.65
CA LEU A 116 -2.70 1.12 2.19
C LEU A 116 -2.94 1.69 0.79
N GLU A 117 -3.81 1.03 0.06
CA GLU A 117 -4.35 1.52 -1.20
C GLU A 117 -5.85 1.74 -1.10
N ILE A 118 -6.33 2.80 -1.74
CA ILE A 118 -7.75 3.18 -1.77
C ILE A 118 -8.18 3.37 -3.22
N TRP A 119 -9.40 2.93 -3.54
CA TRP A 119 -10.09 3.25 -4.78
C TRP A 119 -11.59 3.35 -4.54
N PHE A 120 -12.30 3.97 -5.47
CA PHE A 120 -13.74 4.20 -5.36
C PHE A 120 -14.47 3.68 -6.59
N LEU A 121 -15.65 3.14 -6.34
CA LEU A 121 -16.58 2.69 -7.36
C LEU A 121 -17.93 3.38 -7.19
N ASN A 122 -18.36 4.14 -8.19
CA ASN A 122 -19.74 4.56 -8.30
C ASN A 122 -20.51 3.53 -9.15
N SER A 123 -21.57 2.96 -8.60
CA SER A 123 -22.38 1.95 -9.27
C SER A 123 -23.86 2.31 -9.22
N GLY A 124 -24.56 2.06 -10.33
CA GLY A 124 -26.00 2.21 -10.46
C GLY A 124 -26.74 0.89 -10.52
N MET A 125 -28.04 0.90 -10.28
CA MET A 125 -28.87 -0.31 -10.30
C MET A 125 -28.96 -0.97 -11.68
N TYR A 126 -28.66 -0.25 -12.76
CA TYR A 126 -28.68 -0.79 -14.12
C TYR A 126 -27.36 -1.37 -14.58
N GLY A 127 -26.40 -1.53 -13.64
CA GLY A 127 -25.09 -2.10 -13.95
C GLY A 127 -24.05 -1.07 -14.40
N ASP A 128 -24.40 0.22 -14.43
CA ASP A 128 -23.46 1.29 -14.72
C ASP A 128 -22.38 1.35 -13.65
N LYS A 129 -21.13 1.59 -14.07
CA LYS A 129 -19.94 1.68 -13.19
C LYS A 129 -19.04 2.80 -13.62
N ALA A 130 -18.57 3.57 -12.65
CA ALA A 130 -17.51 4.57 -12.82
C ALA A 130 -16.49 4.43 -11.68
N TRP A 131 -15.21 4.54 -12.03
CA TRP A 131 -14.11 4.33 -11.09
C TRP A 131 -13.34 5.62 -10.87
N ASP A 132 -12.95 5.86 -9.62
CA ASP A 132 -11.92 6.80 -9.24
C ASP A 132 -10.78 6.01 -8.59
N SER A 133 -9.76 5.72 -9.38
CA SER A 133 -8.65 4.82 -9.05
C SER A 133 -7.32 5.26 -9.68
N ARG A 134 -7.16 6.55 -9.94
CA ARG A 134 -5.94 7.05 -10.61
C ARG A 134 -5.55 6.24 -11.86
N TYR A 135 -6.51 6.04 -12.76
CA TYR A 135 -6.32 5.23 -13.98
C TYR A 135 -5.90 3.77 -13.69
N GLY A 136 -6.47 3.17 -12.64
CA GLY A 136 -6.22 1.79 -12.23
C GLY A 136 -5.00 1.60 -11.32
N LYS A 137 -4.29 2.68 -10.95
CA LYS A 137 -3.12 2.61 -10.07
C LYS A 137 -3.44 2.78 -8.59
N ASN A 138 -4.69 3.12 -8.26
CA ASN A 138 -5.21 3.40 -6.92
C ASN A 138 -4.47 4.56 -6.19
N TYR A 139 -4.97 4.94 -5.03
CA TYR A 139 -4.37 5.96 -4.17
C TYR A 139 -3.61 5.26 -3.04
N TRP A 140 -2.31 5.55 -2.91
CA TRP A 140 -1.44 4.88 -1.95
C TRP A 140 -0.99 5.84 -0.87
N PHE A 141 -1.06 5.37 0.39
CA PHE A 141 -0.65 6.10 1.58
C PHE A 141 0.26 5.23 2.44
N SER A 142 1.18 5.89 3.16
CA SER A 142 2.04 5.26 4.14
C SER A 142 1.30 5.00 5.44
N VAL A 143 1.64 3.93 6.14
CA VAL A 143 1.19 3.64 7.50
C VAL A 143 2.39 3.67 8.42
N ALA A 144 2.37 4.54 9.42
CA ALA A 144 3.41 4.61 10.43
C ALA A 144 3.32 3.42 11.39
N GLN A 145 4.46 2.83 11.73
CA GLN A 145 4.50 1.74 12.69
C GLN A 145 4.27 2.25 14.11
N ALA A 146 3.48 1.51 14.88
CA ALA A 146 3.29 1.79 16.31
C ALA A 146 4.53 1.32 17.09
N GLY A 147 5.17 2.23 17.81
CA GLY A 147 6.26 1.88 18.71
C GLY A 147 7.47 2.81 18.65
N PRO A 148 8.38 2.72 19.63
CA PRO A 148 9.61 3.51 19.63
C PRO A 148 10.52 3.05 18.50
N ALA A 149 11.12 4.03 17.87
CA ALA A 149 12.11 3.84 16.83
C ALA A 149 13.31 3.06 17.33
N GLN A 150 13.66 1.99 16.67
CA GLN A 150 14.91 1.29 16.96
C GLN A 150 16.08 1.93 16.20
N PRO A 151 17.17 2.27 16.89
CA PRO A 151 18.36 2.83 16.25
C PRO A 151 19.22 1.69 15.73
N VAL A 152 18.98 1.22 14.52
CA VAL A 152 19.91 0.29 13.87
C VAL A 152 20.27 0.85 12.52
N SER A 153 21.54 1.07 12.25
CA SER A 153 21.97 1.64 10.97
C SER A 153 22.98 0.74 10.26
N PHE A 154 22.68 0.35 9.03
CA PHE A 154 23.74 -0.08 8.10
C PHE A 154 24.59 1.12 7.67
N ARG A 155 24.00 2.33 7.67
CA ARG A 155 24.70 3.58 7.33
C ARG A 155 24.70 4.55 8.50
N THR A 156 25.91 4.96 8.91
CA THR A 156 26.08 5.98 9.95
C THR A 156 25.53 7.32 9.47
N GLY A 157 24.80 8.02 10.33
CA GLY A 157 24.28 9.37 10.06
C GLY A 157 22.94 9.43 9.37
N ALA A 158 22.29 8.31 9.09
CA ALA A 158 20.90 8.32 8.61
C ALA A 158 19.96 8.80 9.73
N LEU A 159 19.16 9.80 9.41
CA LEU A 159 18.09 10.28 10.27
C LEU A 159 16.90 9.34 10.12
N ARG A 160 16.45 8.79 11.23
CA ARG A 160 15.22 8.04 11.22
C ARG A 160 14.03 8.99 11.11
N ASP A 161 13.30 8.88 10.05
CA ASP A 161 12.05 9.62 9.86
C ASP A 161 11.11 8.87 8.92
N PRO A 162 10.21 8.01 9.44
CA PRO A 162 9.25 7.29 8.63
C PRO A 162 8.20 8.22 7.99
N SER A 163 8.09 9.48 8.42
CA SER A 163 7.28 10.49 7.72
C SER A 163 7.96 11.04 6.47
N MET A 164 9.26 10.78 6.29
CA MET A 164 10.04 11.17 5.12
C MET A 164 10.18 10.04 4.11
N VAL A 165 10.37 8.82 4.59
CA VAL A 165 10.54 7.63 3.76
C VAL A 165 10.01 6.41 4.49
N ASN A 166 9.24 5.55 3.81
CA ASN A 166 8.67 4.35 4.40
C ASN A 166 8.47 3.26 3.34
N VAL A 167 8.61 1.99 3.73
CA VAL A 167 8.20 0.85 2.90
C VAL A 167 6.70 0.68 3.02
N VAL A 168 5.98 0.67 1.91
CA VAL A 168 4.52 0.51 1.90
C VAL A 168 4.07 -0.87 1.43
N ASN A 169 4.93 -1.58 0.70
CA ASN A 169 4.68 -2.96 0.29
C ASN A 169 5.98 -3.64 -0.12
N TRP A 170 6.14 -4.92 0.21
CA TRP A 170 7.25 -5.73 -0.29
C TRP A 170 6.97 -7.23 -0.19
N THR A 171 7.61 -8.01 -1.05
CA THR A 171 7.54 -9.48 -1.06
C THR A 171 8.86 -10.06 -1.46
N ALA A 172 9.24 -11.20 -0.86
CA ALA A 172 10.39 -12.00 -1.29
C ALA A 172 9.95 -13.43 -1.59
N THR A 173 10.25 -13.91 -2.78
CA THR A 173 9.84 -15.24 -3.26
C THR A 173 10.99 -15.93 -3.99
N LYS A 174 10.92 -17.27 -4.09
CA LYS A 174 11.73 -18.03 -5.03
C LYS A 174 10.96 -18.26 -6.31
N LEU A 175 11.62 -18.04 -7.43
CA LEU A 175 11.07 -18.26 -8.76
C LEU A 175 11.92 -19.29 -9.48
N ASP A 176 11.26 -20.26 -10.12
CA ASP A 176 11.86 -21.10 -11.12
C ASP A 176 11.93 -20.35 -12.45
N THR A 177 13.12 -19.93 -12.84
CA THR A 177 13.33 -19.19 -14.09
C THR A 177 13.91 -20.12 -15.13
N PRO A 178 13.26 -20.33 -16.30
CA PRO A 178 13.80 -21.14 -17.37
C PRO A 178 15.15 -20.61 -17.86
N ILE A 179 16.12 -21.51 -17.99
CA ILE A 179 17.43 -21.20 -18.59
C ILE A 179 17.32 -21.48 -20.09
N GLY A 180 17.45 -20.43 -20.90
CA GLY A 180 17.48 -20.57 -22.37
C GLY A 180 16.19 -21.11 -22.98
N SER A 181 16.33 -22.12 -23.86
CA SER A 181 15.20 -22.88 -24.41
C SER A 181 14.70 -23.86 -23.35
N SER A 182 13.42 -24.19 -23.39
CA SER A 182 12.72 -25.07 -22.40
C SER A 182 13.37 -26.46 -22.17
N SER A 183 14.42 -26.84 -22.91
CA SER A 183 15.19 -28.07 -22.76
C SER A 183 16.42 -27.92 -21.85
N GLU A 184 16.82 -26.71 -21.44
CA GLU A 184 18.06 -26.48 -20.69
C GLU A 184 17.84 -26.46 -19.14
N GLY A 185 16.62 -26.69 -18.68
CA GLY A 185 16.28 -26.69 -17.27
C GLY A 185 15.82 -25.32 -16.75
N SER A 186 15.66 -25.20 -15.42
CA SER A 186 15.32 -23.96 -14.73
C SER A 186 16.36 -23.65 -13.67
N GLN A 187 16.52 -22.34 -13.39
CA GLN A 187 17.34 -21.84 -12.30
C GLN A 187 16.44 -21.27 -11.22
N LEU A 188 16.67 -21.66 -9.97
CA LEU A 188 15.96 -21.08 -8.83
C LEU A 188 16.58 -19.72 -8.48
N GLU A 189 15.77 -18.70 -8.51
CA GLU A 189 16.18 -17.31 -8.23
C GLU A 189 15.40 -16.73 -7.05
N THR A 190 16.03 -15.84 -6.29
CA THR A 190 15.35 -15.05 -5.26
C THR A 190 14.87 -13.74 -5.88
N HIS A 191 13.58 -13.49 -5.78
CA HIS A 191 12.93 -12.28 -6.27
C HIS A 191 12.45 -11.43 -5.09
N LEU A 192 12.85 -10.14 -5.07
CA LEU A 192 12.37 -9.13 -4.14
C LEU A 192 11.60 -8.06 -4.93
N SER A 193 10.34 -7.86 -4.58
CA SER A 193 9.53 -6.73 -5.03
C SER A 193 9.30 -5.77 -3.86
N LEU A 194 9.42 -4.47 -4.10
CA LEU A 194 9.29 -3.46 -3.06
C LEU A 194 8.69 -2.19 -3.62
N THR A 195 7.80 -1.57 -2.86
CA THR A 195 7.30 -0.22 -3.08
C THR A 195 7.61 0.63 -1.85
N ALA A 196 8.33 1.73 -2.06
CA ALA A 196 8.62 2.72 -1.03
C ALA A 196 7.81 3.98 -1.29
N TRP A 197 7.32 4.60 -0.22
CA TRP A 197 6.75 5.94 -0.22
C TRP A 197 7.80 6.93 0.27
N VAL A 198 7.96 8.07 -0.43
CA VAL A 198 8.94 9.11 -0.10
C VAL A 198 8.25 10.46 -0.17
N LYS A 199 8.36 11.27 0.89
CA LYS A 199 7.78 12.61 0.95
C LYS A 199 8.30 13.50 -0.17
N ASN A 200 7.40 14.19 -0.85
CA ASN A 200 7.74 15.05 -1.99
C ASN A 200 8.10 16.47 -1.55
N ILE A 201 9.27 16.63 -0.90
CA ILE A 201 9.78 17.93 -0.47
C ILE A 201 10.74 18.57 -1.48
N GLN A 202 11.30 17.77 -2.39
CA GLN A 202 12.24 18.22 -3.42
C GLN A 202 12.18 17.26 -4.62
N TYR A 203 12.43 17.78 -5.84
CA TYR A 203 12.39 16.98 -7.06
C TYR A 203 13.49 15.91 -7.12
N GLN A 204 14.74 16.30 -6.78
CA GLN A 204 15.87 15.36 -6.79
C GLN A 204 15.93 14.59 -5.48
N LYS A 205 15.70 13.29 -5.58
CA LYS A 205 15.78 12.33 -4.47
C LYS A 205 16.54 11.09 -4.95
N ASN A 206 17.47 10.60 -4.15
CA ASN A 206 18.08 9.31 -4.34
C ASN A 206 17.44 8.34 -3.33
N VAL A 207 16.79 7.30 -3.84
CA VAL A 207 16.11 6.30 -3.01
C VAL A 207 16.71 4.94 -3.32
N TRP A 208 17.08 4.20 -2.29
CA TRP A 208 17.67 2.86 -2.44
C TRP A 208 17.44 2.00 -1.23
N ILE A 209 17.70 0.71 -1.38
CA ILE A 209 17.85 -0.22 -0.26
C ILE A 209 19.29 -0.73 -0.17
N ASP A 210 19.77 -0.94 1.04
CA ASP A 210 20.87 -1.86 1.32
C ASP A 210 20.26 -3.19 1.77
N PHE A 211 20.62 -4.29 1.11
CA PHE A 211 20.06 -5.59 1.47
C PHE A 211 21.12 -6.67 1.57
N HIS A 212 20.77 -7.67 2.36
CA HIS A 212 21.59 -8.84 2.64
C HIS A 212 20.77 -10.10 2.39
N ILE A 213 21.40 -11.13 1.84
CA ILE A 213 20.84 -12.47 1.71
C ILE A 213 21.67 -13.44 2.52
N PHE A 214 21.01 -14.29 3.28
CA PHE A 214 21.62 -15.31 4.13
C PHE A 214 21.20 -16.72 3.67
N ASP A 215 22.09 -17.71 3.86
CA ASP A 215 21.81 -19.12 3.62
C ASP A 215 21.07 -19.77 4.82
N GLY A 216 20.90 -21.11 4.74
CA GLY A 216 20.19 -21.88 5.77
C GLY A 216 20.91 -22.01 7.13
N VAL A 217 22.15 -21.50 7.23
CA VAL A 217 22.99 -21.52 8.45
C VAL A 217 23.46 -20.13 8.84
N ASP A 218 22.71 -19.12 8.41
CA ASP A 218 22.89 -17.69 8.72
C ASP A 218 24.21 -17.07 8.23
N ASN A 219 24.85 -17.67 7.21
CA ASN A 219 25.97 -17.00 6.56
C ASN A 219 25.46 -15.96 5.57
N LEU A 220 26.09 -14.78 5.61
CA LEU A 220 25.87 -13.73 4.60
C LEU A 220 26.42 -14.21 3.25
N VAL A 221 25.55 -14.46 2.29
CA VAL A 221 25.91 -14.98 0.96
C VAL A 221 25.83 -13.93 -0.14
N HIS A 222 25.14 -12.81 0.12
CA HIS A 222 25.07 -11.69 -0.80
C HIS A 222 24.75 -10.40 -0.07
N SER A 223 25.36 -9.29 -0.51
CA SER A 223 25.09 -7.93 -0.03
C SER A 223 25.18 -6.96 -1.18
N GLU A 224 24.18 -6.09 -1.33
CA GLU A 224 24.12 -5.12 -2.43
C GLU A 224 23.35 -3.87 -2.02
N THR A 225 23.68 -2.73 -2.65
CA THR A 225 22.88 -1.50 -2.64
C THR A 225 22.12 -1.40 -3.96
N VAL A 226 20.79 -1.36 -3.91
CA VAL A 226 19.95 -1.30 -5.11
C VAL A 226 19.14 -0.01 -5.13
N PRO A 227 19.29 0.81 -6.20
CA PRO A 227 18.50 2.01 -6.35
C PRO A 227 17.04 1.68 -6.66
N LEU A 228 16.14 2.54 -6.19
CA LEU A 228 14.73 2.55 -6.55
C LEU A 228 14.44 3.70 -7.49
N SER A 229 13.56 3.49 -8.45
CA SER A 229 13.14 4.49 -9.41
C SER A 229 11.75 5.02 -9.11
N TYR A 230 11.52 6.30 -9.42
CA TYR A 230 10.22 6.92 -9.34
C TYR A 230 9.20 6.13 -10.17
N TYR A 231 8.06 5.83 -9.56
CA TYR A 231 6.96 5.11 -10.20
C TYR A 231 5.76 6.00 -10.51
N GLN A 232 5.25 6.69 -9.49
CA GLN A 232 4.08 7.57 -9.60
C GLN A 232 3.94 8.43 -8.35
N PRO A 233 3.09 9.51 -8.39
CA PRO A 233 2.71 10.20 -7.16
C PRO A 233 2.01 9.24 -6.20
N GLY A 234 2.34 9.32 -4.90
CA GLY A 234 1.63 8.70 -3.79
C GLY A 234 0.53 9.62 -3.26
N GLY A 235 -0.21 9.16 -2.25
CA GLY A 235 -1.05 10.01 -1.40
C GLY A 235 -0.22 10.75 -0.34
N GLY A 236 -0.84 11.63 0.47
CA GLY A 236 -0.17 12.31 1.58
C GLY A 236 1.01 13.20 1.19
N GLY A 237 1.07 13.70 -0.05
CA GLY A 237 2.16 14.55 -0.53
C GLY A 237 3.48 13.81 -0.77
N GLY A 238 3.45 12.50 -0.97
CA GLY A 238 4.62 11.68 -1.29
C GLY A 238 4.63 11.15 -2.72
N ASP A 239 5.71 10.48 -3.06
CA ASP A 239 5.93 9.78 -4.31
C ASP A 239 6.23 8.31 -4.04
N LEU A 240 5.82 7.42 -4.95
CA LEU A 240 6.13 6.00 -4.89
C LEU A 240 7.38 5.70 -5.71
N PHE A 241 8.25 4.89 -5.13
CA PHE A 241 9.46 4.36 -5.75
C PHE A 241 9.42 2.83 -5.75
N ILE A 242 9.89 2.23 -6.83
CA ILE A 242 9.95 0.78 -7.02
C ILE A 242 11.32 0.39 -7.57
N PHE A 243 11.64 -0.90 -7.58
CA PHE A 243 12.77 -1.36 -8.35
C PHE A 243 12.58 -1.05 -9.83
N GLU A 244 13.65 -0.57 -10.49
CA GLU A 244 13.70 -0.65 -11.96
C GLU A 244 13.64 -2.11 -12.35
N GLN A 245 12.80 -2.40 -13.39
CA GLN A 245 12.70 -3.76 -13.93
C GLN A 245 14.08 -4.27 -14.37
N ARG A 246 14.75 -4.98 -13.52
CA ARG A 246 15.77 -5.93 -13.96
C ARG A 246 15.05 -7.20 -14.37
N VAL A 247 14.41 -7.16 -15.53
CA VAL A 247 13.80 -8.35 -16.11
C VAL A 247 14.95 -9.21 -16.62
N LEU A 248 15.37 -10.18 -15.83
CA LEU A 248 16.10 -11.30 -16.41
C LEU A 248 15.16 -11.99 -17.41
N LYS A 249 15.66 -12.32 -18.58
CA LYS A 249 14.88 -13.03 -19.59
C LYS A 249 14.26 -14.26 -18.94
N GLY A 250 12.93 -14.29 -18.82
CA GLY A 250 12.20 -15.41 -18.24
C GLY A 250 11.40 -15.12 -16.97
N SER A 251 11.64 -14.01 -16.26
CA SER A 251 10.99 -13.70 -14.96
C SER A 251 9.51 -13.31 -15.04
N GLY A 252 8.83 -13.53 -16.16
CA GLY A 252 7.40 -13.22 -16.31
C GLY A 252 7.04 -11.74 -16.23
N GLY A 253 8.01 -10.82 -16.29
CA GLY A 253 7.76 -9.37 -16.31
C GLY A 253 7.32 -8.78 -14.98
N LEU A 254 7.51 -9.46 -13.85
CA LEU A 254 7.22 -8.91 -12.53
C LEU A 254 8.25 -7.82 -12.18
N PRO A 255 7.80 -6.65 -11.69
CA PRO A 255 8.72 -5.62 -11.20
C PRO A 255 9.42 -6.13 -9.94
N GLY A 256 10.75 -6.04 -9.92
CA GLY A 256 11.54 -6.44 -8.77
C GLY A 256 12.99 -6.71 -9.13
N ALA A 257 13.84 -6.87 -8.12
CA ALA A 257 15.21 -7.30 -8.28
C ALA A 257 15.30 -8.81 -8.13
N VAL A 258 16.09 -9.47 -8.98
CA VAL A 258 16.22 -10.93 -9.03
C VAL A 258 17.69 -11.29 -8.86
N TRP A 259 17.96 -12.27 -8.00
CA TRP A 259 19.30 -12.78 -7.75
C TRP A 259 19.34 -14.29 -7.93
N PRO A 260 20.32 -14.83 -8.64
CA PRO A 260 20.48 -16.27 -8.82
C PRO A 260 21.05 -16.94 -7.54
N ARG A 261 20.25 -16.94 -6.48
CA ARG A 261 20.63 -17.48 -5.17
C ARG A 261 19.65 -18.56 -4.70
N PRO A 262 19.79 -19.80 -5.17
CA PRO A 262 18.94 -20.92 -4.77
C PRO A 262 19.11 -21.29 -3.29
N ASP A 263 20.25 -20.97 -2.69
CA ASP A 263 20.60 -21.18 -1.29
C ASP A 263 20.01 -20.16 -0.32
N ALA A 264 19.45 -19.03 -0.83
CA ALA A 264 18.81 -18.01 0.01
C ALA A 264 17.70 -18.60 0.90
N ARG A 265 17.77 -18.34 2.19
CA ARG A 265 16.75 -18.73 3.18
C ARG A 265 16.16 -17.55 3.90
N PHE A 266 16.93 -16.49 4.03
CA PHE A 266 16.59 -15.31 4.78
C PHE A 266 17.07 -14.07 4.03
N LEU A 267 16.27 -13.02 4.04
CA LEU A 267 16.60 -11.75 3.45
C LEU A 267 16.30 -10.63 4.44
N GLU A 268 17.21 -9.66 4.53
CA GLU A 268 16.96 -8.42 5.26
C GLU A 268 17.36 -7.22 4.43
N PHE A 269 16.69 -6.08 4.65
CA PHE A 269 17.05 -4.83 3.99
C PHE A 269 16.69 -3.61 4.84
N ARG A 270 17.29 -2.47 4.49
CA ARG A 270 16.96 -1.15 5.00
C ARG A 270 16.71 -0.20 3.86
N LEU A 271 15.70 0.64 4.02
CA LEU A 271 15.33 1.67 3.07
C LEU A 271 15.99 2.99 3.43
N TYR A 272 16.53 3.66 2.41
CA TYR A 272 17.16 4.96 2.52
C TYR A 272 16.66 5.94 1.47
N CYS A 273 16.65 7.22 1.84
CA CYS A 273 16.40 8.33 0.93
C CYS A 273 17.37 9.46 1.23
N GLU A 274 18.06 9.94 0.22
CA GLU A 274 18.84 11.17 0.29
C GLU A 274 18.10 12.29 -0.44
N VAL A 275 17.87 13.39 0.27
CA VAL A 275 17.22 14.59 -0.27
C VAL A 275 17.75 15.84 0.42
N GLY A 276 18.11 16.86 -0.35
CA GLY A 276 18.65 18.11 0.18
C GLY A 276 19.96 17.95 0.99
N GLY A 277 20.75 16.93 0.69
CA GLY A 277 21.99 16.62 1.41
C GLY A 277 21.81 15.92 2.76
N ASN A 278 20.57 15.56 3.12
CA ASN A 278 20.25 14.78 4.31
C ASN A 278 19.92 13.35 3.93
N LEU A 279 20.41 12.40 4.71
CA LEU A 279 20.13 10.98 4.58
C LEU A 279 19.05 10.58 5.58
N PHE A 280 17.95 10.01 5.07
CA PHE A 280 16.83 9.52 5.87
C PHE A 280 16.70 8.00 5.74
N SER A 281 16.12 7.38 6.77
CA SER A 281 15.70 5.98 6.78
C SER A 281 14.35 5.89 7.48
N ASP A 282 13.53 4.90 7.14
CA ASP A 282 12.32 4.56 7.90
C ASP A 282 12.64 4.04 9.30
N GLY A 283 13.90 3.68 9.55
CA GLY A 283 14.40 3.26 10.86
C GLY A 283 14.15 1.80 11.18
N TYR A 284 13.70 1.01 10.19
CA TYR A 284 13.41 -0.41 10.38
C TYR A 284 14.41 -1.31 9.66
N LEU A 285 14.64 -2.49 10.25
CA LEU A 285 15.25 -3.62 9.59
C LEU A 285 14.12 -4.53 9.10
N HIS A 286 13.90 -4.53 7.78
CA HIS A 286 12.91 -5.41 7.17
C HIS A 286 13.51 -6.78 6.95
N GLN A 287 12.86 -7.82 7.47
CA GLN A 287 13.37 -9.19 7.42
C GLN A 287 12.29 -10.16 6.98
N THR A 288 12.65 -11.16 6.17
CA THR A 288 11.77 -12.27 5.83
C THR A 288 12.51 -13.55 5.51
N LYS A 289 11.84 -14.67 5.74
CA LYS A 289 12.27 -15.95 5.18
C LYS A 289 11.89 -16.00 3.70
N VAL A 290 12.85 -16.36 2.85
CA VAL A 290 12.58 -16.57 1.43
C VAL A 290 11.86 -17.90 1.25
N GLN A 291 10.60 -17.84 0.81
CA GLN A 291 9.78 -19.04 0.68
C GLN A 291 10.10 -19.82 -0.59
N ALA A 292 10.07 -21.14 -0.46
CA ALA A 292 10.01 -22.04 -1.61
C ALA A 292 8.59 -22.02 -2.21
N ASP A 293 8.47 -22.14 -3.54
CA ASP A 293 7.22 -22.42 -4.25
C ASP A 293 6.22 -21.26 -4.42
N GLY A 294 6.70 -20.01 -4.54
CA GLY A 294 5.83 -18.88 -4.92
C GLY A 294 4.76 -18.52 -3.88
N ALA A 295 4.83 -19.09 -2.69
CA ALA A 295 4.00 -18.67 -1.57
C ALA A 295 4.54 -17.35 -1.01
N VAL A 296 3.69 -16.34 -0.93
CA VAL A 296 4.00 -15.06 -0.29
C VAL A 296 3.94 -15.28 1.22
N SER A 297 5.08 -15.25 1.91
CA SER A 297 5.13 -15.13 3.36
C SER A 297 5.52 -13.72 3.71
N MET A 298 4.72 -13.16 4.55
CA MET A 298 4.97 -11.89 5.17
C MET A 298 5.27 -12.17 6.62
N ASP A 299 6.54 -12.24 6.98
CA ASP A 299 6.94 -12.20 8.36
C ASP A 299 7.27 -10.75 8.72
N LEU A 300 6.66 -10.33 9.82
CA LEU A 300 6.73 -9.05 10.50
C LEU A 300 8.12 -8.40 10.44
N ALA A 301 8.12 -7.09 10.23
CA ALA A 301 9.25 -6.25 10.62
C ALA A 301 9.49 -6.47 12.12
N ILE A 302 10.48 -7.25 12.47
CA ILE A 302 10.88 -7.42 13.86
C ILE A 302 11.54 -6.12 14.27
N ALA A 303 10.93 -5.40 15.21
CA ALA A 303 11.62 -4.37 15.96
C ALA A 303 12.80 -5.05 16.67
N ALA A 304 14.00 -4.81 16.18
CA ALA A 304 15.23 -5.29 16.81
C ALA A 304 15.58 -4.44 18.01
#